data_c75b16559757cf0cc5248e83b6339667
#
_entry.id   c75b16559757cf0cc5248e83b6339667
#
_cell.length_a   1.000
_cell.length_b   1.000
_cell.length_c   1.000
_cell.angle_alpha   90.00
_cell.angle_beta   90.00
_cell.angle_gamma   90.00
#
_symmetry.space_group_name_H-M   'P 1'
#
loop_
_entity.id
_entity.type
_entity.pdbx_description
1 polymer ?
#
loop_
_entity_poly.entity_id
_entity_poly.type
_entity_poly.pdbx_seq_one_letter_code
_entity_poly.pdbx_strand_id
1 'polypeptide(L)'
;MHSCFVRNCAFALVVGWFVTTGSGVGLSADPAGYGQPGGEFDIRIPRVPPDQLAQAKAVKPPFPITPELLEEGKAIFLGRGTCFQCHGAEGKGNGGAAQILPIQPRNFTNPLFKKLRTPGEMMWVLKNGSLGQSGRVPGTGMLPIVGQFLSEEDGWKVLFYERSLGGSE
;
A
#
# COMPACT_ATOMS: atom_id res chain seq x y z
N MET A 1 -4.02 26.53 87.21
CA MET A 1 -4.49 25.15 87.42
C MET A 1 -4.92 24.59 86.12
N HIS A 2 -4.51 23.38 85.84
CA HIS A 2 -4.84 22.47 84.73
C HIS A 2 -4.04 22.63 83.44
N SER A 3 -3.02 21.81 83.43
CA SER A 3 -2.23 21.26 82.37
C SER A 3 -3.11 20.58 81.34
N CYS A 4 -2.83 20.78 80.06
CA CYS A 4 -3.31 19.89 78.99
C CYS A 4 -2.20 19.62 78.02
N PHE A 5 -1.88 18.35 77.96
CA PHE A 5 -0.87 17.68 77.10
C PHE A 5 -1.20 17.79 75.60
N VAL A 6 -0.25 18.27 74.83
CA VAL A 6 -0.32 18.20 73.37
C VAL A 6 0.39 16.94 72.91
N ARG A 7 -0.38 15.97 72.46
CA ARG A 7 0.17 14.75 71.76
C ARG A 7 0.39 15.03 70.31
N ASN A 8 1.66 14.99 69.91
CA ASN A 8 2.09 14.99 68.52
C ASN A 8 1.52 13.75 67.73
N CYS A 9 0.65 14.00 66.76
CA CYS A 9 0.30 13.04 65.76
C CYS A 9 1.13 13.32 64.53
N ALA A 10 2.15 12.52 64.32
CA ALA A 10 2.92 12.50 63.07
C ALA A 10 2.08 11.84 61.98
N PHE A 11 1.63 12.61 61.02
CA PHE A 11 1.02 12.11 59.79
C PHE A 11 2.14 11.70 58.80
N ALA A 12 2.37 10.41 58.66
CA ALA A 12 3.22 9.87 57.63
C ALA A 12 2.47 9.92 56.30
N LEU A 13 2.87 10.85 55.42
CA LEU A 13 2.44 10.88 54.02
C LEU A 13 3.14 9.75 53.28
N VAL A 14 2.43 8.64 53.07
CA VAL A 14 2.83 7.60 52.11
C VAL A 14 2.55 8.14 50.71
N VAL A 15 3.59 8.65 50.06
CA VAL A 15 3.53 8.95 48.62
C VAL A 15 3.59 7.62 47.87
N GLY A 16 2.42 7.10 47.55
CA GLY A 16 2.30 5.95 46.66
C GLY A 16 2.71 6.33 45.24
N TRP A 17 3.85 5.82 44.79
CA TRP A 17 4.22 5.84 43.40
C TRP A 17 3.32 4.85 42.63
N PHE A 18 2.32 5.38 41.93
CA PHE A 18 1.60 4.63 40.93
C PHE A 18 2.54 4.47 39.74
N VAL A 19 3.24 3.33 39.67
CA VAL A 19 3.84 2.87 38.43
C VAL A 19 2.69 2.45 37.54
N THR A 20 2.26 3.33 36.64
CA THR A 20 1.40 2.95 35.52
C THR A 20 2.25 2.12 34.59
N THR A 21 2.18 0.80 34.71
CA THR A 21 2.61 -0.10 33.64
C THR A 21 1.70 0.18 32.46
N GLY A 22 2.15 1.06 31.58
CA GLY A 22 1.53 1.24 30.28
C GLY A 22 1.60 -0.09 29.57
N SER A 23 0.49 -0.83 29.58
CA SER A 23 0.30 -1.94 28.65
C SER A 23 0.34 -1.33 27.27
N GLY A 24 1.53 -1.35 26.64
CA GLY A 24 1.65 -1.09 25.23
C GLY A 24 0.70 -2.04 24.53
N VAL A 25 -0.37 -1.49 23.98
CA VAL A 25 -1.22 -2.22 23.02
C VAL A 25 -0.29 -2.56 21.88
N GLY A 26 0.29 -3.75 21.91
CA GLY A 26 1.00 -4.30 20.78
C GLY A 26 0.02 -4.28 19.62
N LEU A 27 0.32 -3.45 18.60
CA LEU A 27 -0.38 -3.48 17.33
C LEU A 27 -0.24 -4.92 16.81
N SER A 28 -1.29 -5.72 16.99
CA SER A 28 -1.39 -7.05 16.41
C SER A 28 -1.14 -6.88 14.92
N ALA A 29 -0.11 -7.56 14.41
CA ALA A 29 0.05 -7.71 12.99
C ALA A 29 -1.28 -8.21 12.45
N ASP A 30 -1.86 -7.50 11.50
CA ASP A 30 -3.12 -7.88 10.87
C ASP A 30 -2.97 -9.28 10.26
N PRO A 31 -3.64 -10.32 10.82
CA PRO A 31 -3.48 -11.69 10.34
C PRO A 31 -4.00 -11.87 8.91
N ALA A 32 -4.78 -10.93 8.40
CA ALA A 32 -5.25 -10.91 7.02
C ALA A 32 -4.27 -10.21 6.07
N GLY A 33 -3.20 -9.57 6.58
CA GLY A 33 -2.20 -8.88 5.77
C GLY A 33 -2.71 -7.65 5.04
N TYR A 34 -3.78 -7.04 5.53
CA TYR A 34 -4.42 -5.87 4.90
C TYR A 34 -3.67 -4.54 5.12
N GLY A 35 -2.50 -4.57 5.72
CA GLY A 35 -1.76 -3.35 6.03
C GLY A 35 -2.43 -2.48 7.09
N GLN A 36 -1.69 -1.51 7.61
CA GLN A 36 -2.23 -0.54 8.56
C GLN A 36 -2.95 0.58 7.80
N PRO A 37 -3.99 1.20 8.37
CA PRO A 37 -4.57 2.41 7.80
C PRO A 37 -3.49 3.44 7.50
N GLY A 38 -3.44 3.93 6.24
CA GLY A 38 -2.40 4.85 5.77
C GLY A 38 -1.04 4.22 5.44
N GLY A 39 -0.89 2.90 5.58
CA GLY A 39 0.32 2.16 5.17
C GLY A 39 0.17 1.46 3.82
N GLU A 40 1.30 1.05 3.24
CA GLU A 40 1.31 0.23 2.03
C GLU A 40 0.86 -1.20 2.37
N PHE A 41 0.01 -1.78 1.51
CA PHE A 41 -0.36 -3.18 1.63
C PHE A 41 0.86 -4.10 1.47
N ASP A 42 0.92 -5.19 2.26
CA ASP A 42 2.07 -6.11 2.22
C ASP A 42 2.35 -6.58 0.79
N ILE A 43 3.51 -6.19 0.31
CA ILE A 43 3.98 -6.47 -1.05
C ILE A 43 4.08 -7.96 -1.36
N ARG A 44 4.19 -8.83 -0.33
CA ARG A 44 4.28 -10.29 -0.49
C ARG A 44 2.95 -10.92 -0.86
N ILE A 45 1.84 -10.27 -0.53
CA ILE A 45 0.50 -10.80 -0.76
C ILE A 45 0.04 -10.40 -2.16
N PRO A 46 -0.27 -11.36 -3.06
CA PRO A 46 -0.84 -11.05 -4.38
C PRO A 46 -2.20 -10.39 -4.27
N ARG A 47 -2.48 -9.41 -5.11
CA ARG A 47 -3.81 -8.82 -5.23
C ARG A 47 -4.76 -9.67 -6.07
N VAL A 48 -4.20 -10.48 -6.95
CA VAL A 48 -4.96 -11.43 -7.76
C VAL A 48 -5.56 -12.51 -6.85
N PRO A 49 -6.85 -12.84 -6.99
CA PRO A 49 -7.47 -13.93 -6.24
C PRO A 49 -6.73 -15.26 -6.42
N PRO A 50 -6.72 -16.15 -5.40
CA PRO A 50 -5.96 -17.40 -5.45
C PRO A 50 -6.32 -18.32 -6.61
N ASP A 51 -7.60 -18.39 -6.96
CA ASP A 51 -8.14 -19.18 -8.06
C ASP A 51 -7.74 -18.66 -9.45
N GLN A 52 -7.41 -17.37 -9.57
CA GLN A 52 -6.98 -16.71 -10.82
C GLN A 52 -5.48 -16.47 -10.89
N LEU A 53 -4.75 -16.67 -9.79
CA LEU A 53 -3.35 -16.31 -9.67
C LEU A 53 -2.46 -17.05 -10.68
N ALA A 54 -2.67 -18.34 -10.87
CA ALA A 54 -1.90 -19.14 -11.81
C ALA A 54 -2.09 -18.65 -13.25
N GLN A 55 -3.33 -18.37 -13.63
CA GLN A 55 -3.67 -17.84 -14.96
C GLN A 55 -3.07 -16.44 -15.14
N ALA A 56 -3.20 -15.55 -14.17
CA ALA A 56 -2.62 -14.22 -14.25
C ALA A 56 -1.10 -14.27 -14.41
N LYS A 57 -0.40 -15.12 -13.66
CA LYS A 57 1.06 -15.30 -13.80
C LYS A 57 1.50 -15.82 -15.16
N ALA A 58 0.68 -16.60 -15.83
CA ALA A 58 0.97 -17.17 -17.14
C ALA A 58 0.89 -16.12 -18.26
N VAL A 59 0.17 -15.02 -18.07
CA VAL A 59 0.02 -13.96 -19.07
C VAL A 59 1.37 -13.28 -19.30
N LYS A 60 1.76 -13.19 -20.57
CA LYS A 60 3.00 -12.57 -21.00
C LYS A 60 2.71 -11.29 -21.79
N PRO A 61 3.63 -10.32 -21.76
CA PRO A 61 3.55 -9.16 -22.63
C PRO A 61 3.49 -9.59 -24.11
N PRO A 62 2.67 -8.93 -24.95
CA PRO A 62 2.51 -9.30 -26.37
C PRO A 62 3.66 -8.78 -27.24
N PHE A 63 4.53 -7.92 -26.73
CA PHE A 63 5.66 -7.32 -27.43
C PHE A 63 6.85 -7.11 -26.49
N PRO A 64 8.07 -6.99 -27.02
CA PRO A 64 9.27 -6.75 -26.22
C PRO A 64 9.25 -5.31 -25.64
N ILE A 65 9.95 -5.13 -24.53
CA ILE A 65 10.14 -3.81 -23.92
C ILE A 65 11.23 -3.08 -24.70
N THR A 66 10.94 -1.85 -25.16
CA THR A 66 11.90 -0.95 -25.79
C THR A 66 11.95 0.39 -25.04
N PRO A 67 13.02 1.18 -25.20
CA PRO A 67 13.09 2.52 -24.61
C PRO A 67 11.91 3.42 -25.03
N GLU A 68 11.49 3.33 -26.28
CA GLU A 68 10.37 4.10 -26.83
C GLU A 68 9.05 3.74 -26.11
N LEU A 69 8.81 2.45 -25.90
CA LEU A 69 7.61 1.97 -25.18
C LEU A 69 7.62 2.40 -23.71
N LEU A 70 8.79 2.53 -23.09
CA LEU A 70 8.90 3.06 -21.72
C LEU A 70 8.54 4.56 -21.68
N GLU A 71 8.98 5.34 -22.65
CA GLU A 71 8.60 6.78 -22.70
C GLU A 71 7.10 6.95 -23.02
N GLU A 72 6.53 6.13 -23.91
CA GLU A 72 5.09 6.12 -24.14
C GLU A 72 4.33 5.73 -22.85
N GLY A 73 4.78 4.71 -22.13
CA GLY A 73 4.20 4.29 -20.85
C GLY A 73 4.28 5.39 -19.80
N LYS A 74 5.39 6.11 -19.72
CA LYS A 74 5.57 7.28 -18.86
C LYS A 74 4.59 8.41 -19.23
N ALA A 75 4.44 8.69 -20.51
CA ALA A 75 3.48 9.70 -20.98
C ALA A 75 2.03 9.33 -20.61
N ILE A 76 1.67 8.04 -20.70
CA ILE A 76 0.35 7.55 -20.26
C ILE A 76 0.21 7.70 -18.74
N PHE A 77 1.22 7.29 -17.96
CA PHE A 77 1.23 7.34 -16.49
C PHE A 77 1.02 8.76 -15.96
N LEU A 78 1.73 9.73 -16.54
CA LEU A 78 1.67 11.15 -16.16
C LEU A 78 0.54 11.92 -16.84
N GLY A 79 -0.08 11.38 -17.86
CA GLY A 79 -1.12 12.02 -18.66
C GLY A 79 -2.49 11.34 -18.52
N ARG A 80 -3.01 10.83 -19.64
CA ARG A 80 -4.37 10.30 -19.77
C ARG A 80 -4.68 9.10 -18.86
N GLY A 81 -3.68 8.35 -18.41
CA GLY A 81 -3.85 7.25 -17.44
C GLY A 81 -4.09 7.75 -16.02
N THR A 82 -3.76 9.01 -15.73
CA THR A 82 -3.91 9.67 -14.41
C THR A 82 -3.29 8.92 -13.21
N CYS A 83 -2.42 7.93 -13.48
CA CYS A 83 -1.83 7.07 -12.46
C CYS A 83 -1.05 7.86 -11.38
N PHE A 84 -0.40 8.97 -11.82
CA PHE A 84 0.37 9.85 -10.95
C PHE A 84 -0.47 10.49 -9.83
N GLN A 85 -1.77 10.63 -10.01
CA GLN A 85 -2.63 11.25 -9.00
C GLN A 85 -2.63 10.45 -7.69
N CYS A 86 -2.60 9.12 -7.78
CA CYS A 86 -2.52 8.23 -6.63
C CYS A 86 -1.07 7.77 -6.38
N HIS A 87 -0.38 7.34 -7.44
CA HIS A 87 0.95 6.74 -7.31
C HIS A 87 2.09 7.76 -7.21
N GLY A 88 1.83 9.06 -7.43
CA GLY A 88 2.85 10.12 -7.49
C GLY A 88 3.60 10.12 -8.83
N ALA A 89 4.17 11.24 -9.22
CA ALA A 89 4.89 11.37 -10.48
C ALA A 89 6.11 10.44 -10.60
N GLU A 90 6.71 10.10 -9.47
CA GLU A 90 7.84 9.17 -9.36
C GLU A 90 7.42 7.73 -9.06
N GLY A 91 6.11 7.45 -8.96
CA GLY A 91 5.59 6.13 -8.66
C GLY A 91 5.79 5.66 -7.21
N LYS A 92 6.03 6.58 -6.27
CA LYS A 92 6.29 6.28 -4.84
C LYS A 92 5.03 6.00 -4.01
N GLY A 93 3.84 6.05 -4.60
CA GLY A 93 2.57 5.87 -3.87
C GLY A 93 2.13 7.11 -3.08
N ASN A 94 2.72 8.27 -3.33
CA ASN A 94 2.55 9.53 -2.60
C ASN A 94 1.84 10.62 -3.43
N GLY A 95 1.02 10.24 -4.38
CA GLY A 95 0.23 11.19 -5.17
C GLY A 95 -0.78 11.96 -4.31
N GLY A 96 -1.27 13.08 -4.83
CA GLY A 96 -2.20 13.94 -4.07
C GLY A 96 -3.46 13.21 -3.60
N ALA A 97 -4.01 12.31 -4.42
CA ALA A 97 -5.16 11.50 -4.05
C ALA A 97 -4.84 10.36 -3.06
N ALA A 98 -3.57 10.02 -2.83
CA ALA A 98 -3.19 8.97 -1.89
C ALA A 98 -3.62 9.27 -0.45
N GLN A 99 -3.69 10.55 -0.09
CA GLN A 99 -4.01 11.00 1.28
C GLN A 99 -5.44 10.67 1.73
N ILE A 100 -6.35 10.49 0.80
CA ILE A 100 -7.76 10.15 1.11
C ILE A 100 -8.05 8.66 1.00
N LEU A 101 -7.06 7.86 0.62
CA LEU A 101 -7.22 6.41 0.47
C LEU A 101 -6.95 5.69 1.80
N PRO A 102 -7.72 4.66 2.14
CA PRO A 102 -7.54 3.90 3.38
C PRO A 102 -6.22 3.12 3.39
N ILE A 103 -5.70 2.79 2.21
CA ILE A 103 -4.45 2.05 2.02
C ILE A 103 -3.61 2.80 1.01
N GLN A 104 -2.35 3.03 1.33
CA GLN A 104 -1.42 3.72 0.45
C GLN A 104 -1.28 2.99 -0.90
N PRO A 105 -1.33 3.72 -2.03
CA PRO A 105 -1.05 3.17 -3.34
C PRO A 105 0.32 2.51 -3.41
N ARG A 106 0.45 1.49 -4.26
CA ARG A 106 1.71 0.76 -4.44
C ARG A 106 2.86 1.70 -4.77
N ASN A 107 3.98 1.53 -4.04
CA ASN A 107 5.25 2.14 -4.37
C ASN A 107 5.97 1.27 -5.43
N PHE A 108 6.00 1.73 -6.66
CA PHE A 108 6.64 1.03 -7.79
C PHE A 108 8.17 1.11 -7.75
N THR A 109 8.74 2.07 -6.98
CA THR A 109 10.20 2.17 -6.82
C THR A 109 10.77 1.11 -5.87
N ASN A 110 9.90 0.37 -5.17
CA ASN A 110 10.35 -0.73 -4.32
C ASN A 110 10.82 -1.91 -5.19
N PRO A 111 12.11 -2.30 -5.15
CA PRO A 111 12.64 -3.36 -6.02
C PRO A 111 12.01 -4.73 -5.76
N LEU A 112 11.46 -4.96 -4.57
CA LEU A 112 10.74 -6.21 -4.26
C LEU A 112 9.46 -6.33 -5.08
N PHE A 113 8.80 -5.23 -5.42
CA PHE A 113 7.58 -5.28 -6.23
C PHE A 113 7.83 -5.94 -7.58
N LYS A 114 8.86 -5.50 -8.28
CA LYS A 114 9.27 -6.06 -9.57
C LYS A 114 9.64 -7.55 -9.48
N LYS A 115 10.31 -7.95 -8.40
CA LYS A 115 10.72 -9.35 -8.16
C LYS A 115 9.54 -10.26 -7.84
N LEU A 116 8.58 -9.77 -7.07
CA LEU A 116 7.47 -10.57 -6.53
C LEU A 116 6.23 -10.60 -7.43
N ARG A 117 6.06 -9.61 -8.31
CA ARG A 117 4.88 -9.50 -9.19
C ARG A 117 5.25 -9.69 -10.63
N THR A 118 4.56 -10.64 -11.28
CA THR A 118 4.72 -10.84 -12.72
C THR A 118 4.00 -9.75 -13.51
N PRO A 119 4.40 -9.48 -14.76
CA PRO A 119 3.66 -8.55 -15.62
C PRO A 119 2.17 -8.91 -15.74
N GLY A 120 1.85 -10.20 -15.81
CA GLY A 120 0.46 -10.64 -15.91
C GLY A 120 -0.36 -10.38 -14.66
N GLU A 121 0.23 -10.52 -13.44
CA GLU A 121 -0.44 -10.12 -12.19
C GLU A 121 -0.73 -8.61 -12.17
N MET A 122 0.20 -7.80 -12.65
CA MET A 122 0.00 -6.36 -12.74
C MET A 122 -1.09 -6.00 -13.76
N MET A 123 -1.09 -6.64 -14.94
CA MET A 123 -2.13 -6.45 -15.95
C MET A 123 -3.50 -6.87 -15.42
N TRP A 124 -3.58 -7.93 -14.62
CA TRP A 124 -4.82 -8.32 -13.97
C TRP A 124 -5.36 -7.19 -13.08
N VAL A 125 -4.49 -6.53 -12.29
CA VAL A 125 -4.88 -5.40 -11.44
C VAL A 125 -5.34 -4.19 -12.28
N LEU A 126 -4.66 -3.90 -13.38
CA LEU A 126 -5.08 -2.82 -14.30
C LEU A 126 -6.45 -3.07 -14.93
N LYS A 127 -6.79 -4.33 -15.19
CA LYS A 127 -8.10 -4.74 -15.76
C LYS A 127 -9.23 -4.81 -14.73
N ASN A 128 -8.93 -5.22 -13.51
CA ASN A 128 -9.95 -5.54 -12.51
C ASN A 128 -10.00 -4.54 -11.35
N GLY A 129 -8.96 -3.72 -11.20
CA GLY A 129 -8.81 -2.87 -10.02
C GLY A 129 -8.60 -3.70 -8.74
N SER A 130 -8.84 -3.06 -7.61
CA SER A 130 -8.86 -3.71 -6.30
C SER A 130 -9.83 -3.02 -5.34
N LEU A 131 -10.96 -2.54 -5.89
CA LEU A 131 -12.09 -2.04 -5.11
C LEU A 131 -12.89 -3.22 -4.55
N GLY A 132 -12.70 -3.51 -3.30
CA GLY A 132 -13.58 -4.34 -2.48
C GLY A 132 -13.84 -5.78 -2.93
N GLN A 133 -14.24 -6.04 -4.15
CA GLN A 133 -14.68 -7.37 -4.58
C GLN A 133 -13.83 -8.02 -5.66
N SER A 134 -13.03 -7.26 -6.40
CA SER A 134 -12.27 -7.78 -7.54
C SER A 134 -10.89 -8.29 -7.18
N GLY A 135 -10.39 -8.03 -5.99
CA GLY A 135 -9.06 -8.42 -5.53
C GLY A 135 -9.03 -8.92 -4.10
N ARG A 136 -7.89 -9.47 -3.68
CA ARG A 136 -7.68 -9.96 -2.30
C ARG A 136 -7.69 -8.86 -1.26
N VAL A 137 -7.60 -7.60 -1.67
CA VAL A 137 -7.45 -6.45 -0.78
C VAL A 137 -8.67 -5.56 -0.92
N PRO A 138 -9.67 -5.71 -0.07
CA PRO A 138 -10.80 -4.78 -0.05
C PRO A 138 -10.33 -3.39 0.40
N GLY A 139 -10.96 -2.35 -0.15
CA GLY A 139 -10.77 -0.98 0.32
C GLY A 139 -9.56 -0.24 -0.23
N THR A 140 -8.83 -0.76 -1.21
CA THR A 140 -7.88 0.05 -1.98
C THR A 140 -8.65 0.92 -2.95
N GLY A 141 -8.21 2.13 -3.21
CA GLY A 141 -8.87 3.01 -4.18
C GLY A 141 -8.55 2.70 -5.65
N MET A 142 -7.89 1.55 -5.96
CA MET A 142 -7.47 1.22 -7.32
C MET A 142 -8.66 0.81 -8.19
N LEU A 143 -8.98 1.64 -9.16
CA LEU A 143 -10.03 1.41 -10.16
C LEU A 143 -9.54 0.46 -11.26
N PRO A 144 -10.44 -0.27 -11.95
CA PRO A 144 -10.13 -0.87 -13.24
C PRO A 144 -9.88 0.24 -14.27
N ILE A 145 -8.72 0.21 -14.92
CA ILE A 145 -8.28 1.24 -15.86
C ILE A 145 -8.29 0.71 -17.30
N VAL A 146 -7.76 -0.50 -17.50
CA VAL A 146 -7.72 -1.14 -18.82
C VAL A 146 -9.11 -1.67 -19.18
N GLY A 147 -9.57 -1.34 -20.38
CA GLY A 147 -10.92 -1.65 -20.84
C GLY A 147 -11.97 -0.58 -20.48
N GLN A 148 -11.64 0.36 -19.56
CA GLN A 148 -12.48 1.50 -19.22
C GLN A 148 -11.92 2.81 -19.80
N PHE A 149 -10.66 3.10 -19.52
CA PHE A 149 -9.99 4.38 -19.86
C PHE A 149 -8.80 4.18 -20.80
N LEU A 150 -8.14 3.02 -20.75
CA LEU A 150 -6.99 2.68 -21.54
C LEU A 150 -7.27 1.40 -22.35
N SER A 151 -6.65 1.33 -23.54
CA SER A 151 -6.56 0.08 -24.28
C SER A 151 -5.68 -0.94 -23.57
N GLU A 152 -5.74 -2.20 -23.95
CA GLU A 152 -4.84 -3.22 -23.40
C GLU A 152 -3.37 -2.94 -23.77
N GLU A 153 -3.13 -2.43 -24.98
CA GLU A 153 -1.79 -2.01 -25.42
C GLU A 153 -1.23 -0.90 -24.53
N ASP A 154 -2.04 0.14 -24.24
CA ASP A 154 -1.66 1.20 -23.32
C ASP A 154 -1.39 0.67 -21.91
N GLY A 155 -2.20 -0.29 -21.46
CA GLY A 155 -1.98 -0.97 -20.18
C GLY A 155 -0.61 -1.65 -20.12
N TRP A 156 -0.16 -2.30 -21.20
CA TRP A 156 1.16 -2.90 -21.26
C TRP A 156 2.28 -1.85 -21.22
N LYS A 157 2.13 -0.74 -21.97
CA LYS A 157 3.10 0.35 -21.97
C LYS A 157 3.27 0.97 -20.59
N VAL A 158 2.16 1.31 -19.94
CA VAL A 158 2.21 1.89 -18.59
C VAL A 158 2.79 0.93 -17.56
N LEU A 159 2.45 -0.35 -17.64
CA LEU A 159 2.98 -1.40 -16.79
C LEU A 159 4.51 -1.56 -16.94
N PHE A 160 5.03 -1.49 -18.15
CA PHE A 160 6.49 -1.53 -18.39
C PHE A 160 7.19 -0.34 -17.72
N TYR A 161 6.61 0.86 -17.85
CA TYR A 161 7.13 2.03 -17.15
C TYR A 161 7.11 1.85 -15.63
N GLU A 162 5.97 1.41 -15.04
CA GLU A 162 5.86 1.13 -13.61
C GLU A 162 6.95 0.15 -13.14
N ARG A 163 7.21 -0.90 -13.91
CA ARG A 163 8.26 -1.87 -13.58
C ARG A 163 9.67 -1.32 -13.71
N SER A 164 9.90 -0.37 -14.60
CA SER A 164 11.20 0.28 -14.76
C SER A 164 11.58 1.15 -13.56
N LEU A 165 10.60 1.66 -12.82
CA LEU A 165 10.83 2.47 -11.62
C LEU A 165 11.50 1.71 -10.47
N GLY A 166 11.37 0.39 -10.43
CA GLY A 166 12.02 -0.48 -9.45
C GLY A 166 13.50 -0.73 -9.67
N GLY A 167 14.13 -0.01 -10.59
CA GLY A 167 15.54 -0.16 -10.96
C GLY A 167 15.78 -1.17 -12.09
N SER A 168 17.02 -1.24 -12.59
CA SER A 168 17.47 -2.26 -13.54
C SER A 168 17.45 -3.66 -12.92
N GLU A 169 17.28 -4.69 -13.74
CA GLU A 169 17.45 -6.09 -13.34
C GLU A 169 18.90 -6.39 -13.03
#